data_c82bd3eba9a70a9ee2875474682d8120
#
_entry.id   c82bd3eba9a70a9ee2875474682d8120
#
_cell.length_a   1.000
_cell.length_b   1.000
_cell.length_c   1.000
_cell.angle_alpha   90.00
_cell.angle_beta   90.00
_cell.angle_gamma   90.00
#
_symmetry.space_group_name_H-M   'P 1'
#
loop_
_entity.id
_entity.type
_entity.pdbx_description
1 polymer ?
#
loop_
_entity_poly.entity_id
_entity_poly.type
_entity_poly.pdbx_seq_one_letter_code
_entity_poly.pdbx_strand_id
1 'polypeptide(L)'
;MTTSQLLIDELRLRHQTIAFCESLTAGLAAATLADVPGASDALVGGLVTYSAELKTSLAHVSEELIEREGVVSAAVAREMARGARRACGSDWAVSLTGVAGPADQDGVPA
;
A
#
# COMPACT_ATOMS: atom_id res chain seq x y z
N MET A 1 -9.31 22.49 -1.22
CA MET A 1 -9.37 21.22 -0.49
C MET A 1 -8.48 20.20 -1.21
N THR A 2 -7.61 19.51 -0.49
CA THR A 2 -6.71 18.52 -1.07
C THR A 2 -7.42 17.21 -1.38
N THR A 3 -6.80 16.38 -2.23
CA THR A 3 -7.29 15.03 -2.52
C THR A 3 -7.34 14.20 -1.23
N SER A 4 -6.34 14.33 -0.36
CA SER A 4 -6.32 13.62 0.93
C SER A 4 -7.51 14.00 1.81
N GLN A 5 -7.86 15.28 1.89
CA GLN A 5 -9.01 15.74 2.67
C GLN A 5 -10.32 15.22 2.07
N LEU A 6 -10.45 15.25 0.73
CA LEU A 6 -11.62 14.71 0.06
C LEU A 6 -11.81 13.23 0.34
N LEU A 7 -10.73 12.48 0.31
CA LEU A 7 -10.77 11.04 0.58
C LEU A 7 -11.20 10.75 2.03
N ILE A 8 -10.60 11.43 2.99
CA ILE A 8 -10.95 11.25 4.40
C ILE A 8 -12.42 11.62 4.63
N ASP A 9 -12.88 12.73 4.08
CA ASP A 9 -14.28 13.16 4.24
C ASP A 9 -15.25 12.12 3.67
N GLU A 10 -14.94 11.57 2.48
CA GLU A 10 -15.79 10.56 1.85
C GLU A 10 -15.81 9.25 2.64
N LEU A 11 -14.66 8.80 3.11
CA LEU A 11 -14.59 7.59 3.94
C LEU A 11 -15.38 7.74 5.23
N ARG A 12 -15.27 8.90 5.87
CA ARG A 12 -16.03 9.17 7.09
C ARG A 12 -17.54 9.16 6.85
N LEU A 13 -17.99 9.76 5.75
CA LEU A 13 -19.40 9.72 5.36
C LEU A 13 -19.92 8.31 5.15
N ARG A 14 -19.09 7.44 4.60
CA ARG A 14 -19.44 6.05 4.32
C ARG A 14 -19.21 5.12 5.52
N HIS A 15 -18.64 5.60 6.60
CA HIS A 15 -18.21 4.78 7.73
C HIS A 15 -17.29 3.65 7.28
N GLN A 16 -16.36 3.98 6.39
CA GLN A 16 -15.39 3.03 5.83
C GLN A 16 -13.96 3.42 6.20
N THR A 17 -13.09 2.43 6.16
CA THR A 17 -11.69 2.57 6.56
C THR A 17 -10.74 2.20 5.43
N ILE A 18 -9.51 2.68 5.53
CA ILE A 18 -8.47 2.45 4.54
C ILE A 18 -7.15 2.09 5.22
N ALA A 19 -6.38 1.23 4.55
CA ALA A 19 -5.03 0.87 4.93
C ALA A 19 -4.12 0.91 3.70
N PHE A 20 -2.82 0.87 3.94
CA PHE A 20 -1.82 0.92 2.87
C PHE A 20 -0.85 -0.24 2.97
N CYS A 21 -0.31 -0.65 1.83
CA CYS A 21 0.85 -1.51 1.76
C CYS A 21 1.87 -0.82 0.87
N GLU A 22 2.95 -0.33 1.46
CA GLU A 22 3.91 0.52 0.78
C GLU A 22 5.27 -0.16 0.62
N SER A 23 5.85 -0.05 -0.56
CA SER A 23 7.20 -0.48 -0.83
C SER A 23 8.11 0.74 -0.99
N LEU A 24 8.29 1.24 -2.21
CA LEU A 24 9.23 2.35 -2.46
C LEU A 24 8.90 3.64 -1.70
N THR A 25 7.65 3.86 -1.40
CA THR A 25 7.20 5.06 -0.67
C THR A 25 7.46 4.99 0.83
N ALA A 26 7.72 3.80 1.35
CA ALA A 26 8.19 3.56 2.73
C ALA A 26 7.34 4.19 3.83
N GLY A 27 6.04 4.33 3.62
CA GLY A 27 5.11 4.92 4.60
C GLY A 27 4.64 6.31 4.26
N LEU A 28 5.15 6.91 3.19
CA LEU A 28 4.79 8.28 2.82
C LEU A 28 3.30 8.45 2.49
N ALA A 29 2.69 7.48 1.81
CA ALA A 29 1.28 7.58 1.46
C ALA A 29 0.39 7.59 2.71
N ALA A 30 0.66 6.69 3.64
CA ALA A 30 -0.06 6.65 4.91
C ALA A 30 0.16 7.94 5.72
N ALA A 31 1.41 8.41 5.79
CA ALA A 31 1.76 9.64 6.50
C ALA A 31 1.06 10.86 5.89
N THR A 32 1.00 10.93 4.57
CA THR A 32 0.32 12.02 3.86
C THR A 32 -1.17 12.06 4.20
N LEU A 33 -1.81 10.89 4.23
CA LEU A 33 -3.23 10.82 4.59
C LEU A 33 -3.46 11.13 6.07
N ALA A 34 -2.55 10.68 6.94
CA ALA A 34 -2.64 10.92 8.38
C ALA A 34 -2.54 12.40 8.76
N ASP A 35 -1.97 13.21 7.86
CA ASP A 35 -1.74 14.63 8.12
C ASP A 35 -3.00 15.50 8.03
N VAL A 36 -4.09 14.97 7.50
CA VAL A 36 -5.31 15.76 7.34
C VAL A 36 -6.28 15.58 8.51
N PRO A 37 -7.07 16.64 8.83
CA PRO A 37 -8.06 16.57 9.91
C PRO A 37 -9.06 15.42 9.70
N GLY A 38 -9.34 14.67 10.76
CA GLY A 38 -10.30 13.57 10.71
C GLY A 38 -9.72 12.25 10.24
N ALA A 39 -8.42 12.20 9.91
CA ALA A 39 -7.79 10.99 9.38
C ALA A 39 -7.95 9.78 10.31
N SER A 40 -7.89 9.97 11.62
CA SER A 40 -7.97 8.86 12.57
C SER A 40 -9.30 8.10 12.54
N ASP A 41 -10.34 8.69 11.98
CA ASP A 41 -11.64 8.01 11.83
C ASP A 41 -11.65 7.06 10.62
N ALA A 42 -10.73 7.22 9.70
CA ALA A 42 -10.73 6.49 8.43
C ALA A 42 -9.45 5.68 8.18
N LEU A 43 -8.29 6.25 8.50
CA LEU A 43 -7.01 5.56 8.33
C LEU A 43 -6.76 4.65 9.53
N VAL A 44 -6.69 3.33 9.28
CA VAL A 44 -6.47 2.36 10.37
C VAL A 44 -5.04 1.87 10.48
N GLY A 45 -4.27 1.90 9.41
CA GLY A 45 -2.91 1.45 9.47
C GLY A 45 -2.28 1.20 8.12
N GLY A 46 -1.15 0.54 8.15
CA GLY A 46 -0.44 0.18 6.93
C GLY A 46 0.73 -0.74 7.19
N LEU A 47 1.21 -1.35 6.13
CA LEU A 47 2.39 -2.19 6.12
C LEU A 47 3.45 -1.52 5.27
N VAL A 48 4.68 -1.51 5.75
CA VAL A 48 5.83 -1.10 4.94
C VAL A 48 6.59 -2.36 4.58
N THR A 49 6.43 -2.81 3.34
CA THR A 49 7.03 -4.04 2.82
C THR A 49 8.07 -3.70 1.76
N TYR A 50 9.11 -3.00 2.19
CA TYR A 50 10.14 -2.49 1.31
C TYR A 50 10.91 -3.61 0.61
N SER A 51 11.17 -4.71 1.32
CA SER A 51 11.85 -5.87 0.76
C SER A 51 10.87 -6.90 0.20
N ALA A 52 11.35 -7.76 -0.70
CA ALA A 52 10.56 -8.87 -1.21
C ALA A 52 10.16 -9.83 -0.08
N GLU A 53 11.07 -10.07 0.86
CA GLU A 53 10.81 -10.95 2.00
C GLU A 53 9.64 -10.49 2.85
N LEU A 54 9.55 -9.19 3.13
CA LEU A 54 8.44 -8.64 3.92
C LEU A 54 7.12 -8.63 3.15
N LYS A 55 7.17 -8.54 1.82
CA LYS A 55 5.96 -8.71 1.02
C LYS A 55 5.34 -10.07 1.27
N THR A 56 6.16 -11.10 1.42
CA THR A 56 5.69 -12.45 1.71
C THR A 56 5.32 -12.62 3.18
N SER A 57 6.18 -12.22 4.10
CA SER A 57 5.97 -12.48 5.54
C SER A 57 4.87 -11.62 6.16
N LEU A 58 4.71 -10.37 5.74
CA LEU A 58 3.70 -9.46 6.29
C LEU A 58 2.43 -9.40 5.45
N ALA A 59 2.56 -9.25 4.15
CA ALA A 59 1.41 -9.08 3.27
C ALA A 59 0.93 -10.40 2.65
N HIS A 60 1.61 -11.50 2.93
CA HIS A 60 1.27 -12.84 2.43
C HIS A 60 1.27 -12.95 0.90
N VAL A 61 2.12 -12.18 0.24
CA VAL A 61 2.37 -12.35 -1.20
C VAL A 61 3.22 -13.60 -1.39
N SER A 62 2.77 -14.54 -2.21
CA SER A 62 3.51 -15.78 -2.39
C SER A 62 4.86 -15.56 -3.09
N GLU A 63 5.87 -16.30 -2.66
CA GLU A 63 7.20 -16.26 -3.29
C GLU A 63 7.11 -16.68 -4.75
N GLU A 64 6.27 -17.65 -5.06
CA GLU A 64 6.02 -18.11 -6.44
C GLU A 64 5.50 -16.99 -7.33
N LEU A 65 4.56 -16.19 -6.83
CA LEU A 65 4.01 -15.07 -7.58
C LEU A 65 5.08 -14.03 -7.87
N ILE A 66 5.89 -13.70 -6.86
CA ILE A 66 7.00 -12.76 -7.01
C ILE A 66 8.00 -13.25 -8.05
N GLU A 67 8.33 -14.53 -8.00
CA GLU A 67 9.27 -15.15 -8.92
C GLU A 67 8.73 -15.16 -10.36
N ARG A 68 7.45 -15.51 -10.52
CA ARG A 68 6.82 -15.61 -11.84
C ARG A 68 6.53 -14.25 -12.48
N GLU A 69 6.02 -13.31 -11.70
CA GLU A 69 5.54 -12.03 -12.23
C GLU A 69 6.51 -10.87 -12.01
N GLY A 70 7.53 -11.08 -11.19
CA GLY A 70 8.44 -10.01 -10.78
C GLY A 70 7.93 -9.27 -9.55
N VAL A 71 8.87 -8.79 -8.72
CA VAL A 71 8.55 -8.11 -7.47
C VAL A 71 7.82 -6.79 -7.71
N VAL A 72 8.07 -6.13 -8.84
CA VAL A 72 7.37 -4.92 -9.27
C VAL A 72 6.43 -5.30 -10.41
N SER A 73 5.19 -5.58 -10.08
CA SER A 73 4.18 -6.01 -11.04
C SER A 73 2.77 -5.71 -10.52
N ALA A 74 1.81 -5.64 -11.45
CA ALA A 74 0.41 -5.44 -11.09
C ALA A 74 -0.11 -6.58 -10.21
N ALA A 75 0.30 -7.81 -10.49
CA ALA A 75 -0.14 -8.98 -9.71
C ALA A 75 0.35 -8.90 -8.26
N VAL A 76 1.62 -8.55 -8.05
CA VAL A 76 2.18 -8.39 -6.71
C VAL A 76 1.53 -7.21 -5.99
N ALA A 77 1.29 -6.10 -6.70
CA ALA A 77 0.61 -4.93 -6.12
C ALA A 77 -0.79 -5.29 -5.61
N ARG A 78 -1.55 -6.06 -6.37
CA ARG A 78 -2.89 -6.51 -5.93
C ARG A 78 -2.81 -7.36 -4.67
N GLU A 79 -1.86 -8.27 -4.59
CA GLU A 79 -1.72 -9.14 -3.42
C GLU A 79 -1.20 -8.38 -2.20
N MET A 80 -0.34 -7.37 -2.40
CA MET A 80 0.07 -6.46 -1.34
C MET A 80 -1.15 -5.74 -0.74
N ALA A 81 -2.02 -5.22 -1.57
CA ALA A 81 -3.23 -4.53 -1.11
C ALA A 81 -4.16 -5.48 -0.34
N ARG A 82 -4.38 -6.67 -0.86
CA ARG A 82 -5.18 -7.70 -0.17
C ARG A 82 -4.61 -8.06 1.18
N GLY A 83 -3.29 -8.19 1.25
CA GLY A 83 -2.60 -8.49 2.51
C GLY A 83 -2.76 -7.40 3.55
N ALA A 84 -2.62 -6.14 3.15
CA ALA A 84 -2.83 -5.00 4.05
C ALA A 84 -4.28 -4.93 4.53
N ARG A 85 -5.23 -5.14 3.63
CA ARG A 85 -6.65 -5.12 3.98
C ARG A 85 -6.97 -6.19 5.04
N ARG A 86 -6.44 -7.40 4.88
CA ARG A 86 -6.63 -8.47 5.86
C ARG A 86 -5.95 -8.17 7.19
N ALA A 87 -4.69 -7.74 7.13
CA ALA A 87 -3.91 -7.46 8.34
C ALA A 87 -4.49 -6.32 9.16
N CYS A 88 -4.99 -5.29 8.50
CA CYS A 88 -5.53 -4.09 9.16
C CYS A 88 -7.03 -4.14 9.39
N GLY A 89 -7.74 -5.08 8.79
CA GLY A 89 -9.20 -5.19 8.90
C GLY A 89 -9.93 -3.99 8.28
N SER A 90 -9.36 -3.40 7.23
CA SER A 90 -9.94 -2.23 6.59
C SER A 90 -10.91 -2.60 5.47
N ASP A 91 -11.75 -1.64 5.09
CA ASP A 91 -12.66 -1.81 3.95
C ASP A 91 -11.92 -1.66 2.62
N TRP A 92 -10.97 -0.73 2.60
CA TRP A 92 -10.15 -0.42 1.43
C TRP A 92 -8.67 -0.62 1.74
N ALA A 93 -7.91 -0.97 0.73
CA ALA A 93 -6.46 -0.95 0.84
C ALA A 93 -5.86 -0.50 -0.49
N VAL A 94 -4.79 0.28 -0.37
CA VAL A 94 -4.02 0.76 -1.51
C VAL A 94 -2.59 0.27 -1.36
N SER A 95 -2.03 -0.29 -2.42
CA SER A 95 -0.62 -0.66 -2.43
C SER A 95 0.16 0.25 -3.37
N LEU A 96 1.42 0.47 -3.02
CA LEU A 96 2.35 1.25 -3.84
C LEU A 96 3.64 0.46 -3.95
N THR A 97 3.96 0.05 -5.17
CA THR A 97 5.22 -0.62 -5.48
C THR A 97 5.78 -0.02 -6.76
N GLY A 98 7.09 -0.10 -6.93
CA GLY A 98 7.76 0.48 -8.06
C GLY A 98 9.25 0.46 -7.87
N VAL A 99 9.96 1.01 -8.85
CA VAL A 99 11.41 1.11 -8.84
C VAL A 99 11.79 2.55 -8.47
N ALA A 100 12.45 2.71 -7.33
CA ALA A 100 12.87 4.03 -6.85
C ALA A 100 13.92 4.67 -7.76
N GLY A 101 14.71 3.84 -8.44
CA GLY A 101 15.75 4.31 -9.34
C GLY A 101 17.03 4.74 -8.62
N PRO A 102 17.95 5.38 -9.35
CA PRO A 102 17.85 5.79 -10.77
C PRO A 102 17.95 4.63 -11.77
N ALA A 103 18.49 3.48 -11.36
CA ALA A 103 18.66 2.33 -12.24
C ALA A 103 17.38 1.49 -12.32
N ASP A 104 17.24 0.75 -13.42
CA ASP A 104 16.17 -0.22 -13.59
C ASP A 104 16.34 -1.37 -12.60
N GLN A 105 15.24 -2.06 -12.30
CA GLN A 105 15.25 -3.27 -11.48
C GLN A 105 14.55 -4.38 -12.25
N ASP A 106 15.25 -5.50 -12.48
CA ASP A 106 14.70 -6.67 -13.18
C ASP A 106 14.02 -6.33 -14.52
N GLY A 107 14.61 -5.40 -15.27
CA GLY A 107 14.07 -4.95 -16.54
C GLY A 107 12.93 -3.95 -16.44
N VAL A 108 12.55 -3.55 -15.23
CA VAL A 108 11.51 -2.53 -15.00
C VAL A 108 12.17 -1.18 -14.81
N PRO A 109 11.82 -0.17 -15.60
CA PRO A 109 12.40 1.17 -15.44
C PRO A 109 11.92 1.84 -14.15
N ALA A 110 12.75 2.76 -13.68
CA ALA A 110 12.42 3.57 -12.52
C ALA A 110 11.25 4.53 -12.79
#